data_a32219eb1219e7df72bb25e193ea4ee2
#
_entry.id   a32219eb1219e7df72bb25e193ea4ee2
#
_cell.length_a   1.000
_cell.length_b   1.000
_cell.length_c   1.000
_cell.angle_alpha   90.00
_cell.angle_beta   90.00
_cell.angle_gamma   90.00
#
_symmetry.space_group_name_H-M   'P 1'
#
loop_
_entity.id
_entity.type
_entity.pdbx_description
1 polymer ?
#
loop_
_entity_poly.entity_id
_entity_poly.type
_entity_poly.pdbx_seq_one_letter_code
_entity_poly.pdbx_strand_id
1 'polypeptide(L)'
;MKKLIIGLAAMLALAVQPEEAGAKTDKKDPVVMTIAGRDVKRSEFEYFYNKNNGQEVAEEKTFDEYVDLFVNYKLKVAEAYRQGVDTTKSYLDELAGYRKQIAEPYLQIQGWPDSLLQQAKDRRKWEVKASHLLLSCNENTPENIVDSLYGVIQGLQHEVEQGASFDSLAREYSQDPSARQNAGDLGYFSSLQMVYPFEQAAFTTPVGHTSIVRSRFGWHLIKVFDKRESEGDVLVAHIMKNAARGPLPEGMPDPKQEIDSIYNVLLAGGDWDAVCAETSDDAYTAPKGGAYPWINRMARFPKEWLDVCYELKEKGEFSKPFETQFGWHIVKLLDKRKEAPADSAQDAKLKEQLAKDPERVKEGQHAYINQCRARLAANKKLRKQAAGWSDEQVLEWADAQLETENADFRNLYREYHDGLMLFDVSSKAVWDKASQDTVGLQKFFDEHRSNYAFDKPRFKGAFIECADDDALYNKLKDIYDHNAPIAASDVVRKEVLTDSILTPNPKAPRFHIVNGLFSEGDNACIDAERLHVEGATFTPKERMPRVMTYGKVLTEPDELADVRGSVVADYQTLLEEIWVEELRKKFDVKINWKELNKLR
;
A
#
# COMPACT_ATOMS: atom_id res chain seq x y z
N MET A 1 13.02 -20.62 3.10
CA MET A 1 12.64 -20.33 4.51
C MET A 1 12.47 -18.85 4.85
N LYS A 2 13.31 -17.89 4.38
CA LYS A 2 13.11 -16.44 4.64
C LYS A 2 11.73 -15.86 4.21
N LYS A 3 11.05 -16.43 3.23
CA LYS A 3 9.71 -15.95 2.78
C LYS A 3 8.53 -16.44 3.63
N LEU A 4 8.67 -17.55 4.36
CA LEU A 4 7.59 -18.08 5.23
C LEU A 4 7.50 -17.34 6.57
N ILE A 5 8.61 -16.78 7.06
CA ILE A 5 8.68 -16.10 8.36
C ILE A 5 8.27 -14.62 8.24
N ILE A 6 8.51 -13.98 7.09
CA ILE A 6 8.16 -12.56 6.86
C ILE A 6 6.64 -12.35 6.70
N GLY A 7 5.90 -13.38 6.30
CA GLY A 7 4.43 -13.30 6.22
C GLY A 7 3.70 -13.36 7.56
N LEU A 8 4.37 -13.81 8.64
CA LEU A 8 3.78 -13.96 9.97
C LEU A 8 4.01 -12.77 10.93
N ALA A 9 4.86 -11.82 10.57
CA ALA A 9 5.37 -10.82 11.51
C ALA A 9 4.66 -9.46 11.49
N ALA A 10 3.54 -9.33 10.83
CA ALA A 10 2.81 -8.08 10.83
C ALA A 10 1.36 -8.29 11.26
N MET A 11 1.01 -7.85 12.47
CA MET A 11 -0.31 -7.51 13.05
C MET A 11 -0.79 -8.27 14.31
N LEU A 12 -1.38 -7.54 15.25
CA LEU A 12 -1.71 -7.91 16.62
C LEU A 12 -2.86 -7.12 17.24
N ALA A 13 -3.55 -7.31 18.22
CA ALA A 13 -3.67 -7.66 19.56
C ALA A 13 -4.91 -7.28 20.38
N LEU A 14 -5.32 -7.98 21.36
CA LEU A 14 -5.72 -7.58 22.72
C LEU A 14 -6.09 -8.76 23.62
N ALA A 15 -5.87 -8.60 24.92
CA ALA A 15 -5.90 -9.64 25.93
C ALA A 15 -7.23 -10.40 26.06
N VAL A 16 -7.15 -11.73 26.12
CA VAL A 16 -8.23 -12.63 26.52
C VAL A 16 -7.80 -13.41 27.75
N GLN A 17 -8.68 -13.50 28.74
CA GLN A 17 -8.49 -14.37 29.90
C GLN A 17 -8.50 -15.86 29.47
N PRO A 18 -7.72 -16.72 30.13
CA PRO A 18 -7.69 -18.15 29.80
C PRO A 18 -9.07 -18.79 30.07
N GLU A 19 -9.65 -19.40 29.03
CA GLU A 19 -10.79 -20.29 29.24
C GLU A 19 -10.39 -21.52 30.07
N GLU A 20 -11.04 -21.72 31.18
CA GLU A 20 -10.89 -22.92 31.99
C GLU A 20 -11.29 -24.16 31.18
N ALA A 21 -10.47 -25.20 31.27
CA ALA A 21 -10.71 -26.48 30.68
C ALA A 21 -12.01 -27.12 31.23
N GLY A 22 -13.07 -27.12 30.44
CA GLY A 22 -14.34 -27.69 30.84
C GLY A 22 -15.53 -27.48 29.91
N ALA A 23 -15.35 -26.88 28.74
CA ALA A 23 -16.43 -26.66 27.78
C ALA A 23 -16.89 -28.01 27.15
N LYS A 24 -18.19 -28.28 27.19
CA LYS A 24 -18.84 -29.37 26.45
C LYS A 24 -18.47 -29.26 24.98
N THR A 25 -17.85 -30.29 24.42
CA THR A 25 -17.48 -30.37 22.99
C THR A 25 -18.70 -30.03 22.14
N ASP A 26 -18.61 -28.93 21.40
CA ASP A 26 -19.61 -28.61 20.39
C ASP A 26 -19.54 -29.69 19.31
N LYS A 27 -20.65 -30.41 19.10
CA LYS A 27 -20.72 -31.50 18.10
C LYS A 27 -20.47 -31.01 16.67
N LYS A 28 -20.55 -29.70 16.44
CA LYS A 28 -20.30 -29.06 15.15
C LYS A 28 -18.81 -28.74 14.91
N ASP A 29 -18.02 -28.49 15.97
CA ASP A 29 -16.58 -28.15 15.88
C ASP A 29 -15.77 -28.99 16.89
N PRO A 30 -15.50 -30.28 16.56
CA PRO A 30 -14.85 -31.21 17.48
C PRO A 30 -13.38 -30.87 17.72
N VAL A 31 -12.87 -31.25 18.88
CA VAL A 31 -11.44 -31.21 19.19
C VAL A 31 -10.71 -32.26 18.36
N VAL A 32 -9.73 -31.80 17.55
CA VAL A 32 -8.89 -32.66 16.69
C VAL A 32 -7.52 -32.95 17.32
N MET A 33 -7.04 -32.09 18.20
CA MET A 33 -5.78 -32.27 18.93
C MET A 33 -5.90 -31.67 20.34
N THR A 34 -5.14 -32.20 21.29
CA THR A 34 -4.85 -31.54 22.57
C THR A 34 -3.35 -31.51 22.75
N ILE A 35 -2.74 -30.30 22.80
CA ILE A 35 -1.31 -30.06 22.85
C ILE A 35 -1.00 -29.26 24.12
N ALA A 36 -0.16 -29.79 24.99
CA ALA A 36 0.17 -29.18 26.28
C ALA A 36 -1.07 -28.82 27.12
N GLY A 37 -2.12 -29.66 27.07
CA GLY A 37 -3.38 -29.44 27.76
C GLY A 37 -4.34 -28.45 27.10
N ARG A 38 -4.00 -27.85 25.95
CA ARG A 38 -4.83 -26.93 25.19
C ARG A 38 -5.50 -27.65 24.01
N ASP A 39 -6.79 -27.45 23.85
CA ASP A 39 -7.56 -28.06 22.79
C ASP A 39 -7.47 -27.28 21.50
N VAL A 40 -7.23 -27.97 20.40
CA VAL A 40 -7.29 -27.46 19.03
C VAL A 40 -8.57 -27.97 18.40
N LYS A 41 -9.43 -27.06 17.95
CA LYS A 41 -10.67 -27.37 17.25
C LYS A 41 -10.43 -27.69 15.78
N ARG A 42 -11.35 -28.41 15.16
CA ARG A 42 -11.27 -28.77 13.75
C ARG A 42 -11.22 -27.51 12.85
N SER A 43 -12.07 -26.52 13.13
CA SER A 43 -12.12 -25.27 12.36
C SER A 43 -10.79 -24.49 12.41
N GLU A 44 -10.09 -24.54 13.54
CA GLU A 44 -8.77 -23.90 13.68
C GLU A 44 -7.72 -24.58 12.81
N PHE A 45 -7.63 -25.92 12.89
CA PHE A 45 -6.68 -26.66 12.07
C PHE A 45 -6.98 -26.50 10.57
N GLU A 46 -8.25 -26.59 10.17
CA GLU A 46 -8.72 -26.43 8.79
C GLU A 46 -8.37 -25.05 8.22
N TYR A 47 -8.53 -23.99 9.01
CA TYR A 47 -8.14 -22.64 8.62
C TYR A 47 -6.65 -22.55 8.28
N PHE A 48 -5.79 -23.03 9.18
CA PHE A 48 -4.34 -22.98 8.97
C PHE A 48 -3.90 -23.92 7.84
N TYR A 49 -4.50 -25.09 7.73
CA TYR A 49 -4.20 -26.03 6.65
C TYR A 49 -4.52 -25.44 5.28
N ASN A 50 -5.73 -24.94 5.10
CA ASN A 50 -6.16 -24.36 3.83
C ASN A 50 -5.35 -23.12 3.44
N LYS A 51 -5.00 -22.30 4.42
CA LYS A 51 -4.21 -21.09 4.18
C LYS A 51 -2.77 -21.38 3.77
N ASN A 52 -2.15 -22.39 4.38
CA ASN A 52 -0.73 -22.69 4.20
C ASN A 52 -0.45 -23.79 3.18
N ASN A 53 -1.49 -24.44 2.65
CA ASN A 53 -1.37 -25.56 1.71
C ASN A 53 -2.35 -25.40 0.50
N GLY A 54 -2.77 -24.15 0.19
CA GLY A 54 -3.65 -23.84 -0.94
C GLY A 54 -2.90 -23.65 -2.25
N GLN A 55 -3.64 -23.42 -3.34
CA GLN A 55 -3.15 -23.40 -4.74
C GLN A 55 -2.03 -22.38 -5.06
N GLU A 56 -1.70 -21.45 -4.17
CA GLU A 56 -0.66 -20.43 -4.38
C GLU A 56 0.66 -20.73 -3.64
N VAL A 57 0.79 -21.89 -3.01
CA VAL A 57 1.97 -22.25 -2.21
C VAL A 57 3.01 -22.95 -3.10
N ALA A 58 4.27 -22.51 -3.00
CA ALA A 58 5.37 -23.00 -3.85
C ALA A 58 5.73 -24.49 -3.62
N GLU A 59 5.42 -25.04 -2.43
CA GLU A 59 5.59 -26.45 -2.08
C GLU A 59 4.39 -26.90 -1.25
N GLU A 60 3.54 -27.71 -1.85
CA GLU A 60 2.41 -28.35 -1.16
C GLU A 60 2.93 -29.49 -0.27
N LYS A 61 2.53 -29.48 1.01
CA LYS A 61 2.89 -30.55 1.95
C LYS A 61 1.79 -31.61 1.99
N THR A 62 2.17 -32.87 2.18
CA THR A 62 1.18 -33.91 2.46
C THR A 62 0.44 -33.61 3.77
N PHE A 63 -0.76 -34.16 3.90
CA PHE A 63 -1.57 -33.93 5.10
C PHE A 63 -0.84 -34.31 6.39
N ASP A 64 -0.11 -35.44 6.39
CA ASP A 64 0.61 -35.91 7.57
C ASP A 64 1.82 -35.02 7.90
N GLU A 65 2.58 -34.58 6.90
CA GLU A 65 3.66 -33.59 7.08
C GLU A 65 3.12 -32.28 7.64
N TYR A 66 1.96 -31.83 7.15
CA TYR A 66 1.35 -30.62 7.67
C TYR A 66 0.87 -30.76 9.12
N VAL A 67 0.30 -31.92 9.49
CA VAL A 67 -0.07 -32.23 10.88
C VAL A 67 1.15 -32.12 11.79
N ASP A 68 2.27 -32.67 11.39
CA ASP A 68 3.53 -32.61 12.15
C ASP A 68 4.05 -31.18 12.31
N LEU A 69 4.02 -30.39 11.24
CA LEU A 69 4.39 -28.96 11.28
C LEU A 69 3.46 -28.17 12.21
N PHE A 70 2.16 -28.44 12.14
CA PHE A 70 1.18 -27.77 12.99
C PHE A 70 1.35 -28.14 14.47
N VAL A 71 1.65 -29.40 14.79
CA VAL A 71 2.00 -29.82 16.15
C VAL A 71 3.24 -29.08 16.65
N ASN A 72 4.30 -29.01 15.85
CA ASN A 72 5.54 -28.31 16.21
C ASN A 72 5.27 -26.82 16.47
N TYR A 73 4.46 -26.17 15.62
CA TYR A 73 4.01 -24.81 15.83
C TYR A 73 3.31 -24.62 17.18
N LYS A 74 2.33 -25.47 17.49
CA LYS A 74 1.58 -25.38 18.76
C LYS A 74 2.43 -25.72 19.99
N LEU A 75 3.43 -26.59 19.88
CA LEU A 75 4.39 -26.86 20.95
C LEU A 75 5.25 -25.62 21.28
N LYS A 76 5.69 -24.89 20.26
CA LYS A 76 6.44 -23.62 20.45
C LYS A 76 5.55 -22.56 21.12
N VAL A 77 4.30 -22.44 20.70
CA VAL A 77 3.32 -21.56 21.35
C VAL A 77 3.07 -21.95 22.81
N ALA A 78 2.98 -23.26 23.09
CA ALA A 78 2.85 -23.76 24.46
C ALA A 78 4.07 -23.40 25.33
N GLU A 79 5.26 -23.45 24.77
CA GLU A 79 6.49 -23.01 25.46
C GLU A 79 6.46 -21.51 25.76
N ALA A 80 5.97 -20.68 24.83
CA ALA A 80 5.78 -19.26 25.05
C ALA A 80 4.85 -18.97 26.23
N TYR A 81 3.72 -19.65 26.30
CA TYR A 81 2.82 -19.56 27.46
C TYR A 81 3.50 -19.97 28.76
N ARG A 82 4.26 -21.07 28.74
CA ARG A 82 5.02 -21.52 29.92
C ARG A 82 6.04 -20.48 30.38
N GLN A 83 6.63 -19.75 29.46
CA GLN A 83 7.58 -18.65 29.75
C GLN A 83 6.88 -17.35 30.15
N GLY A 84 5.55 -17.27 30.09
CA GLY A 84 4.77 -16.08 30.44
C GLY A 84 4.92 -14.94 29.41
N VAL A 85 5.24 -15.25 28.16
CA VAL A 85 5.37 -14.24 27.09
C VAL A 85 4.09 -13.46 26.92
N ASP A 86 2.94 -14.17 26.98
CA ASP A 86 1.58 -13.61 26.89
C ASP A 86 1.22 -12.58 27.97
N THR A 87 2.01 -12.51 29.04
CA THR A 87 1.79 -11.56 30.15
C THR A 87 2.76 -10.39 30.14
N THR A 88 3.72 -10.37 29.24
CA THR A 88 4.71 -9.26 29.16
C THR A 88 4.07 -7.99 28.62
N LYS A 89 4.49 -6.83 29.17
CA LYS A 89 3.98 -5.54 28.72
C LYS A 89 4.22 -5.30 27.24
N SER A 90 5.39 -5.67 26.73
CA SER A 90 5.74 -5.52 25.32
C SER A 90 4.78 -6.30 24.42
N TYR A 91 4.53 -7.56 24.77
CA TYR A 91 3.58 -8.41 24.05
C TYR A 91 2.17 -7.82 24.09
N LEU A 92 1.69 -7.42 25.26
CA LEU A 92 0.33 -6.88 25.42
C LEU A 92 0.13 -5.55 24.66
N ASP A 93 1.12 -4.65 24.69
CA ASP A 93 1.05 -3.36 23.98
C ASP A 93 1.07 -3.58 22.46
N GLU A 94 1.95 -4.45 22.00
CA GLU A 94 2.06 -4.82 20.60
C GLU A 94 0.79 -5.55 20.16
N LEU A 95 0.31 -6.48 20.95
CA LEU A 95 -0.93 -7.18 20.81
C LEU A 95 -2.13 -6.21 20.81
N ALA A 96 -2.19 -5.10 21.55
CA ALA A 96 -3.22 -4.06 21.55
C ALA A 96 -3.22 -3.23 20.24
N GLY A 97 -2.07 -2.86 19.71
CA GLY A 97 -1.98 -2.05 18.51
C GLY A 97 -2.57 -2.72 17.26
N TYR A 98 -2.32 -4.00 17.09
CA TYR A 98 -2.76 -4.74 15.90
C TYR A 98 -4.23 -5.19 15.96
N ARG A 99 -4.78 -5.56 17.12
CA ARG A 99 -6.21 -5.85 17.21
C ARG A 99 -7.03 -4.69 16.66
N LYS A 100 -6.67 -3.47 17.03
CA LYS A 100 -7.34 -2.26 16.52
C LYS A 100 -7.32 -2.21 14.98
N GLN A 101 -6.18 -2.51 14.37
CA GLN A 101 -6.04 -2.50 12.91
C GLN A 101 -6.85 -3.60 12.23
N ILE A 102 -6.81 -4.83 12.76
CA ILE A 102 -7.54 -5.95 12.15
C ILE A 102 -9.04 -5.92 12.45
N ALA A 103 -9.48 -5.24 13.52
CA ALA A 103 -10.89 -5.11 13.86
C ALA A 103 -11.61 -4.06 13.00
N GLU A 104 -10.91 -3.02 12.55
CA GLU A 104 -11.48 -1.90 11.80
C GLU A 104 -12.37 -2.32 10.62
N PRO A 105 -11.96 -3.27 9.73
CA PRO A 105 -12.81 -3.72 8.63
C PRO A 105 -14.09 -4.44 9.07
N TYR A 106 -14.11 -4.97 10.29
CA TYR A 106 -15.27 -5.69 10.85
C TYR A 106 -16.21 -4.79 11.64
N LEU A 107 -15.76 -3.59 12.03
CA LEU A 107 -16.54 -2.58 12.77
C LEU A 107 -17.25 -1.60 11.81
N GLN A 108 -17.67 -2.10 10.66
CA GLN A 108 -18.45 -1.38 9.66
C GLN A 108 -19.45 -2.32 8.98
N ILE A 109 -20.38 -1.78 8.23
CA ILE A 109 -21.33 -2.59 7.46
C ILE A 109 -20.57 -3.44 6.43
N GLN A 110 -20.82 -4.74 6.43
CA GLN A 110 -20.25 -5.67 5.44
C GLN A 110 -20.69 -5.27 4.03
N GLY A 111 -19.73 -5.30 3.09
CA GLY A 111 -19.98 -4.90 1.70
C GLY A 111 -20.13 -3.38 1.51
N TRP A 112 -19.84 -2.55 2.51
CA TRP A 112 -19.91 -1.08 2.39
C TRP A 112 -19.11 -0.52 1.21
N PRO A 113 -17.86 -0.95 0.95
CA PRO A 113 -17.13 -0.51 -0.24
C PRO A 113 -17.82 -0.87 -1.56
N ASP A 114 -18.48 -2.02 -1.65
CA ASP A 114 -19.28 -2.41 -2.81
C ASP A 114 -20.53 -1.57 -2.95
N SER A 115 -21.21 -1.29 -1.85
CA SER A 115 -22.37 -0.40 -1.81
C SER A 115 -22.01 1.01 -2.23
N LEU A 116 -20.87 1.55 -1.80
CA LEU A 116 -20.36 2.85 -2.23
C LEU A 116 -20.03 2.87 -3.72
N LEU A 117 -19.41 1.81 -4.23
CA LEU A 117 -19.13 1.68 -5.66
C LEU A 117 -20.41 1.69 -6.48
N GLN A 118 -21.38 0.87 -6.09
CA GLN A 118 -22.68 0.81 -6.78
C GLN A 118 -23.40 2.16 -6.73
N GLN A 119 -23.45 2.78 -5.56
CA GLN A 119 -24.05 4.12 -5.38
C GLN A 119 -23.38 5.17 -6.28
N ALA A 120 -22.04 5.18 -6.35
CA ALA A 120 -21.29 6.09 -7.20
C ALA A 120 -21.61 5.86 -8.69
N LYS A 121 -21.70 4.60 -9.13
CA LYS A 121 -22.08 4.24 -10.50
C LYS A 121 -23.51 4.68 -10.82
N ASP A 122 -24.45 4.40 -9.93
CA ASP A 122 -25.85 4.78 -10.15
C ASP A 122 -26.05 6.30 -10.17
N ARG A 123 -25.33 7.03 -9.30
CA ARG A 123 -25.38 8.50 -9.32
C ARG A 123 -24.72 9.11 -10.54
N ARG A 124 -23.70 8.48 -11.12
CA ARG A 124 -23.07 8.95 -12.37
C ARG A 124 -24.04 8.97 -13.56
N LYS A 125 -25.12 8.20 -13.50
CA LYS A 125 -26.20 8.22 -14.50
C LYS A 125 -27.05 9.48 -14.44
N TRP A 126 -26.88 10.30 -13.38
CA TRP A 126 -27.69 11.47 -13.10
C TRP A 126 -26.83 12.71 -12.85
N GLU A 127 -27.37 13.85 -13.18
CA GLU A 127 -26.84 15.17 -12.84
C GLU A 127 -27.88 15.93 -12.02
N VAL A 128 -27.45 16.53 -10.92
CA VAL A 128 -28.29 17.33 -10.02
C VAL A 128 -27.86 18.78 -10.13
N LYS A 129 -28.82 19.70 -10.35
CA LYS A 129 -28.59 21.14 -10.26
C LYS A 129 -29.05 21.63 -8.89
N ALA A 130 -28.10 22.21 -8.14
CA ALA A 130 -28.39 22.73 -6.82
C ALA A 130 -27.67 24.05 -6.53
N SER A 131 -28.22 24.81 -5.59
CA SER A 131 -27.51 25.90 -4.92
C SER A 131 -27.33 25.56 -3.45
N HIS A 132 -26.32 26.16 -2.82
CA HIS A 132 -26.10 26.02 -1.39
C HIS A 132 -25.78 27.32 -0.67
N LEU A 133 -26.06 27.32 0.63
CA LEU A 133 -25.66 28.34 1.59
C LEU A 133 -24.84 27.61 2.67
N LEU A 134 -23.66 28.11 2.99
CA LEU A 134 -22.75 27.53 3.98
C LEU A 134 -22.64 28.41 5.22
N LEU A 135 -22.86 27.83 6.41
CA LEU A 135 -22.43 28.38 7.68
C LEU A 135 -21.23 27.56 8.18
N SER A 136 -20.04 28.15 8.14
CA SER A 136 -18.78 27.46 8.36
C SER A 136 -18.60 27.04 9.82
N CYS A 137 -18.32 25.77 10.05
CA CYS A 137 -17.82 25.22 11.30
C CYS A 137 -17.02 23.95 11.01
N ASN A 138 -16.01 23.68 11.81
CA ASN A 138 -15.14 22.51 11.64
C ASN A 138 -15.23 21.57 12.85
N GLU A 139 -14.46 20.50 12.85
CA GLU A 139 -14.45 19.49 13.91
C GLU A 139 -14.01 20.06 15.28
N ASN A 140 -13.26 21.17 15.30
CA ASN A 140 -12.79 21.83 16.54
C ASN A 140 -13.74 22.95 17.01
N THR A 141 -14.85 23.20 16.30
CA THR A 141 -15.81 24.22 16.69
C THR A 141 -16.58 23.73 17.93
N PRO A 142 -16.65 24.53 19.02
CA PRO A 142 -17.42 24.16 20.22
C PRO A 142 -18.86 23.80 19.90
N GLU A 143 -19.39 22.75 20.54
CA GLU A 143 -20.71 22.18 20.24
C GLU A 143 -21.84 23.21 20.39
N ASN A 144 -21.79 24.07 21.40
CA ASN A 144 -22.76 25.15 21.57
C ASN A 144 -22.79 26.16 20.40
N ILE A 145 -21.67 26.35 19.71
CA ILE A 145 -21.61 27.20 18.50
C ILE A 145 -22.19 26.42 17.32
N VAL A 146 -21.87 25.14 17.20
CA VAL A 146 -22.42 24.27 16.16
C VAL A 146 -23.95 24.20 16.24
N ASP A 147 -24.52 24.07 17.44
CA ASP A 147 -25.95 24.06 17.69
C ASP A 147 -26.60 25.43 17.39
N SER A 148 -25.93 26.52 17.75
CA SER A 148 -26.38 27.86 17.40
C SER A 148 -26.46 28.06 15.90
N LEU A 149 -25.42 27.64 15.15
CA LEU A 149 -25.40 27.69 13.68
C LEU A 149 -26.48 26.82 13.06
N TYR A 150 -26.77 25.66 13.67
CA TYR A 150 -27.88 24.82 13.24
C TYR A 150 -29.22 25.53 13.38
N GLY A 151 -29.46 26.22 14.50
CA GLY A 151 -30.64 27.03 14.69
C GLY A 151 -30.79 28.16 13.64
N VAL A 152 -29.67 28.80 13.30
CA VAL A 152 -29.67 29.86 12.25
C VAL A 152 -30.04 29.27 10.89
N ILE A 153 -29.41 28.14 10.49
CA ILE A 153 -29.65 27.55 9.16
C ILE A 153 -31.09 26.99 9.04
N GLN A 154 -31.68 26.50 10.14
CA GLN A 154 -33.10 26.13 10.18
C GLN A 154 -34.02 27.33 9.96
N GLY A 155 -33.70 28.49 10.56
CA GLY A 155 -34.42 29.74 10.29
C GLY A 155 -34.36 30.12 8.82
N LEU A 156 -33.18 30.07 8.21
CA LEU A 156 -33.01 30.36 6.77
C LEU A 156 -33.74 29.37 5.88
N GLN A 157 -33.76 28.07 6.24
CA GLN A 157 -34.59 27.09 5.53
C GLN A 157 -36.08 27.47 5.59
N HIS A 158 -36.56 27.81 6.77
CA HIS A 158 -37.95 28.21 6.92
C HIS A 158 -38.31 29.47 6.07
N GLU A 159 -37.42 30.47 6.02
CA GLU A 159 -37.61 31.63 5.14
C GLU A 159 -37.72 31.24 3.67
N VAL A 160 -36.84 30.32 3.19
CA VAL A 160 -36.93 29.79 1.81
C VAL A 160 -38.26 29.07 1.58
N GLU A 161 -38.75 28.29 2.54
CA GLU A 161 -40.03 27.58 2.47
C GLU A 161 -41.22 28.55 2.47
N GLN A 162 -41.08 29.73 3.08
CA GLN A 162 -42.07 30.82 3.04
C GLN A 162 -41.98 31.68 1.77
N GLY A 163 -41.07 31.35 0.84
CA GLY A 163 -40.96 32.01 -0.45
C GLY A 163 -39.86 33.07 -0.55
N ALA A 164 -38.98 33.19 0.44
CA ALA A 164 -37.81 34.05 0.34
C ALA A 164 -36.86 33.57 -0.79
N SER A 165 -36.21 34.53 -1.44
CA SER A 165 -35.24 34.21 -2.50
C SER A 165 -34.03 33.52 -1.93
N PHE A 166 -33.77 32.28 -2.35
CA PHE A 166 -32.57 31.54 -1.97
C PHE A 166 -31.31 32.29 -2.36
N ASP A 167 -31.25 32.86 -3.55
CA ASP A 167 -30.12 33.62 -4.07
C ASP A 167 -29.78 34.83 -3.20
N SER A 168 -30.81 35.53 -2.69
CA SER A 168 -30.60 36.67 -1.80
C SER A 168 -30.00 36.24 -0.46
N LEU A 169 -30.59 35.20 0.13
CA LEU A 169 -30.09 34.64 1.40
C LEU A 169 -28.69 34.06 1.26
N ALA A 170 -28.39 33.40 0.14
CA ALA A 170 -27.05 32.88 -0.11
C ALA A 170 -26.02 34.01 -0.23
N ARG A 171 -26.34 35.13 -0.92
CA ARG A 171 -25.42 36.27 -1.00
C ARG A 171 -25.20 36.97 0.35
N GLU A 172 -26.21 36.98 1.21
CA GLU A 172 -26.19 37.67 2.50
C GLU A 172 -25.54 36.84 3.60
N TYR A 173 -25.90 35.57 3.72
CA TYR A 173 -25.53 34.74 4.88
C TYR A 173 -24.47 33.69 4.58
N SER A 174 -24.26 33.32 3.31
CA SER A 174 -23.30 32.26 3.02
C SER A 174 -21.86 32.68 3.27
N GLN A 175 -21.14 31.83 3.94
CA GLN A 175 -19.70 31.96 4.19
C GLN A 175 -18.85 31.25 3.14
N ASP A 176 -19.48 30.70 2.10
CA ASP A 176 -18.77 30.27 0.89
C ASP A 176 -18.30 31.51 0.11
N PRO A 177 -16.99 31.65 -0.15
CA PRO A 177 -16.46 32.82 -0.85
C PRO A 177 -17.07 33.07 -2.24
N SER A 178 -17.53 32.03 -2.92
CA SER A 178 -18.14 32.12 -4.27
C SER A 178 -19.58 32.66 -4.23
N ALA A 179 -20.28 32.50 -3.10
CA ALA A 179 -21.70 32.81 -3.00
C ALA A 179 -22.06 34.28 -3.30
N ARG A 180 -21.13 35.21 -3.05
CA ARG A 180 -21.33 36.62 -3.40
C ARG A 180 -21.46 36.85 -4.91
N GLN A 181 -20.82 36.03 -5.71
CA GLN A 181 -20.81 36.13 -7.18
C GLN A 181 -21.91 35.27 -7.78
N ASN A 182 -21.98 33.98 -7.41
CA ASN A 182 -22.87 32.99 -8.01
C ASN A 182 -24.15 32.74 -7.23
N ALA A 183 -24.42 33.45 -6.12
CA ALA A 183 -25.58 33.23 -5.24
C ALA A 183 -25.70 31.78 -4.72
N GLY A 184 -24.54 31.11 -4.56
CA GLY A 184 -24.48 29.72 -4.15
C GLY A 184 -24.82 28.72 -5.25
N ASP A 185 -25.05 29.14 -6.49
CA ASP A 185 -25.33 28.24 -7.63
C ASP A 185 -24.09 27.40 -7.96
N LEU A 186 -24.25 26.09 -7.87
CA LEU A 186 -23.20 25.10 -8.17
C LEU A 186 -23.32 24.54 -9.59
N GLY A 187 -24.37 24.94 -10.31
CA GLY A 187 -24.69 24.33 -11.58
C GLY A 187 -25.12 22.86 -11.44
N TYR A 188 -24.95 22.09 -12.52
CA TYR A 188 -25.10 20.63 -12.47
C TYR A 188 -23.82 19.97 -11.99
N PHE A 189 -23.99 18.95 -11.18
CA PHE A 189 -22.91 18.06 -10.74
C PHE A 189 -23.38 16.61 -10.63
N SER A 190 -22.45 15.68 -10.65
CA SER A 190 -22.69 14.25 -10.52
C SER A 190 -21.91 13.68 -9.32
N SER A 191 -21.85 12.35 -9.20
CA SER A 191 -21.14 11.66 -8.13
C SER A 191 -19.66 12.03 -8.08
N LEU A 192 -19.09 12.07 -6.87
CA LEU A 192 -17.66 12.31 -6.57
C LEU A 192 -17.17 13.75 -6.81
N GLN A 193 -18.06 14.68 -7.02
CA GLN A 193 -17.71 16.09 -7.23
C GLN A 193 -17.92 16.95 -5.99
N MET A 194 -18.76 16.49 -5.07
CA MET A 194 -19.03 17.13 -3.78
C MET A 194 -18.59 16.23 -2.64
N VAL A 195 -18.37 16.80 -1.46
CA VAL A 195 -18.15 16.00 -0.25
C VAL A 195 -19.34 15.10 0.02
N TYR A 196 -19.10 13.91 0.55
CA TYR A 196 -20.09 12.85 0.58
C TYR A 196 -21.43 13.21 1.28
N PRO A 197 -21.44 13.86 2.46
CA PRO A 197 -22.72 14.25 3.07
C PRO A 197 -23.53 15.21 2.20
N PHE A 198 -22.84 16.14 1.52
CA PHE A 198 -23.48 17.07 0.59
C PHE A 198 -24.03 16.34 -0.64
N GLU A 199 -23.23 15.47 -1.26
CA GLU A 199 -23.66 14.64 -2.39
C GLU A 199 -24.89 13.81 -2.01
N GLN A 200 -24.84 13.14 -0.84
CA GLN A 200 -25.93 12.33 -0.34
C GLN A 200 -27.22 13.15 -0.21
N ALA A 201 -27.15 14.32 0.42
CA ALA A 201 -28.29 15.19 0.60
C ALA A 201 -28.85 15.69 -0.76
N ALA A 202 -27.98 16.15 -1.65
CA ALA A 202 -28.41 16.66 -2.96
C ALA A 202 -29.09 15.59 -3.83
N PHE A 203 -28.59 14.35 -3.81
CA PHE A 203 -29.17 13.25 -4.60
C PHE A 203 -30.46 12.68 -4.02
N THR A 204 -30.70 12.84 -2.70
CA THR A 204 -31.92 12.36 -2.01
C THR A 204 -33.00 13.41 -1.84
N THR A 205 -32.65 14.70 -1.88
CA THR A 205 -33.62 15.79 -1.79
C THR A 205 -34.46 15.87 -3.06
N PRO A 206 -35.81 15.90 -2.97
CA PRO A 206 -36.66 16.07 -4.14
C PRO A 206 -36.43 17.43 -4.83
N VAL A 207 -36.63 17.46 -6.15
CA VAL A 207 -36.57 18.71 -6.93
C VAL A 207 -37.56 19.74 -6.37
N GLY A 208 -37.13 20.99 -6.24
CA GLY A 208 -37.87 22.09 -5.65
C GLY A 208 -37.75 22.21 -4.13
N HIS A 209 -37.20 21.21 -3.44
CA HIS A 209 -37.11 21.19 -1.98
C HIS A 209 -35.72 21.56 -1.48
N THR A 210 -35.66 21.80 -0.17
CA THR A 210 -34.42 22.09 0.56
C THR A 210 -34.05 20.99 1.55
N SER A 211 -32.79 20.88 1.87
CA SER A 211 -32.28 20.03 2.96
C SER A 211 -31.12 20.70 3.69
N ILE A 212 -30.98 20.41 4.98
CA ILE A 212 -29.84 20.82 5.78
C ILE A 212 -28.94 19.60 5.99
N VAL A 213 -27.64 19.78 5.78
CA VAL A 213 -26.65 18.74 6.01
C VAL A 213 -25.36 19.33 6.60
N ARG A 214 -24.70 18.58 7.45
CA ARG A 214 -23.36 18.93 7.99
C ARG A 214 -22.28 18.18 7.22
N SER A 215 -21.25 18.91 6.83
CA SER A 215 -19.98 18.36 6.33
C SER A 215 -18.80 18.87 7.16
N ARG A 216 -17.58 18.47 6.81
CA ARG A 216 -16.35 19.01 7.40
C ARG A 216 -16.18 20.53 7.25
N PHE A 217 -16.94 21.17 6.34
CA PHE A 217 -16.89 22.63 6.13
C PHE A 217 -17.91 23.39 6.98
N GLY A 218 -18.93 22.72 7.48
CA GLY A 218 -20.00 23.34 8.27
C GLY A 218 -21.39 22.85 7.90
N TRP A 219 -22.38 23.65 8.24
CA TRP A 219 -23.77 23.42 7.91
C TRP A 219 -24.10 23.98 6.53
N HIS A 220 -24.70 23.15 5.69
CA HIS A 220 -25.18 23.53 4.35
C HIS A 220 -26.70 23.51 4.32
N LEU A 221 -27.30 24.58 3.82
CA LEU A 221 -28.65 24.56 3.30
C LEU A 221 -28.56 24.36 1.80
N ILE A 222 -29.13 23.28 1.30
CA ILE A 222 -29.08 22.89 -0.12
C ILE A 222 -30.51 23.07 -0.68
N LYS A 223 -30.62 23.66 -1.87
CA LYS A 223 -31.84 23.67 -2.66
C LYS A 223 -31.62 23.00 -4.00
N VAL A 224 -32.39 21.95 -4.28
CA VAL A 224 -32.32 21.22 -5.55
C VAL A 224 -33.29 21.83 -6.54
N PHE A 225 -32.79 22.22 -7.72
CA PHE A 225 -33.59 22.87 -8.76
C PHE A 225 -33.96 21.92 -9.87
N ASP A 226 -33.10 20.96 -10.19
CA ASP A 226 -33.34 20.02 -11.28
C ASP A 226 -32.57 18.72 -11.05
N LYS A 227 -33.03 17.64 -11.68
CA LYS A 227 -32.34 16.35 -11.75
C LYS A 227 -32.62 15.73 -13.11
N ARG A 228 -31.57 15.51 -13.88
CA ARG A 228 -31.64 14.95 -15.23
C ARG A 228 -30.74 13.75 -15.43
N GLU A 229 -30.99 12.95 -16.45
CA GLU A 229 -30.06 11.93 -16.88
C GLU A 229 -28.78 12.57 -17.39
N SER A 230 -27.63 11.96 -17.03
CA SER A 230 -26.33 12.36 -17.55
C SER A 230 -26.29 12.17 -19.08
N GLU A 231 -25.65 13.09 -19.76
CA GLU A 231 -25.38 12.95 -21.19
C GLU A 231 -24.31 11.87 -21.48
N GLY A 232 -23.67 11.32 -20.41
CA GLY A 232 -22.63 10.30 -20.49
C GLY A 232 -21.24 10.88 -20.76
N ASP A 233 -20.36 10.05 -21.32
CA ASP A 233 -19.00 10.43 -21.66
C ASP A 233 -18.84 10.61 -23.17
N VAL A 234 -17.96 11.53 -23.56
CA VAL A 234 -17.52 11.72 -24.96
C VAL A 234 -16.03 11.45 -25.09
N LEU A 235 -15.67 10.83 -26.18
CA LEU A 235 -14.28 10.67 -26.62
C LEU A 235 -14.08 11.64 -27.77
N VAL A 236 -13.19 12.61 -27.63
CA VAL A 236 -13.00 13.67 -28.61
C VAL A 236 -11.51 13.86 -28.90
N ALA A 237 -11.25 14.41 -30.08
CA ALA A 237 -9.97 14.99 -30.45
C ALA A 237 -10.11 16.47 -30.73
N HIS A 238 -9.06 17.26 -30.57
CA HIS A 238 -9.11 18.66 -30.93
C HIS A 238 -7.86 19.11 -31.70
N ILE A 239 -8.03 20.16 -32.48
CA ILE A 239 -6.98 20.99 -33.05
C ILE A 239 -7.12 22.37 -32.42
N MET A 240 -6.02 22.95 -31.94
CA MET A 240 -6.03 24.21 -31.22
C MET A 240 -4.99 25.17 -31.82
N LYS A 241 -5.36 26.46 -31.89
CA LYS A 241 -4.43 27.59 -32.08
C LYS A 241 -4.49 28.49 -30.86
N ASN A 242 -3.35 28.74 -30.26
CA ASN A 242 -3.24 29.53 -29.02
C ASN A 242 -3.80 30.93 -29.16
N ALA A 243 -4.44 31.45 -28.12
CA ALA A 243 -4.85 32.84 -28.07
C ALA A 243 -3.64 33.79 -28.17
N ALA A 244 -3.76 34.86 -28.95
CA ALA A 244 -2.73 35.90 -29.02
C ALA A 244 -2.60 36.62 -27.66
N ARG A 245 -1.41 36.63 -27.10
CA ARG A 245 -1.09 37.31 -25.83
C ARG A 245 -0.75 38.82 -26.06
N GLY A 246 -1.64 39.54 -26.74
CA GLY A 246 -1.47 40.93 -27.07
C GLY A 246 -1.54 41.23 -28.58
N PRO A 247 -1.20 42.45 -29.03
CA PRO A 247 -1.18 42.77 -30.45
C PRO A 247 -0.22 41.85 -31.21
N LEU A 248 -0.70 41.29 -32.32
CA LEU A 248 0.11 40.41 -33.16
C LEU A 248 1.25 41.22 -33.81
N PRO A 249 2.50 40.76 -33.79
CA PRO A 249 3.58 41.32 -34.55
C PRO A 249 3.26 41.37 -36.06
N GLU A 250 3.78 42.36 -36.74
CA GLU A 250 3.60 42.50 -38.20
C GLU A 250 4.13 41.23 -38.92
N GLY A 251 3.28 40.59 -39.72
CA GLY A 251 3.61 39.37 -40.46
C GLY A 251 3.31 38.06 -39.70
N MET A 252 2.87 38.11 -38.44
CA MET A 252 2.36 36.88 -37.76
C MET A 252 0.92 36.60 -38.19
N PRO A 253 0.59 35.35 -38.55
CA PRO A 253 -0.77 34.98 -38.90
C PRO A 253 -1.70 35.08 -37.70
N ASP A 254 -2.93 35.55 -37.95
CA ASP A 254 -3.99 35.57 -36.94
C ASP A 254 -4.43 34.13 -36.60
N PRO A 255 -4.40 33.72 -35.32
CA PRO A 255 -4.87 32.40 -34.92
C PRO A 255 -6.25 32.01 -35.45
N LYS A 256 -7.14 33.01 -35.59
CA LYS A 256 -8.46 32.79 -36.21
C LYS A 256 -8.33 32.45 -37.69
N GLN A 257 -7.50 33.16 -38.44
CA GLN A 257 -7.29 32.87 -39.88
C GLN A 257 -6.61 31.50 -40.06
N GLU A 258 -5.67 31.14 -39.18
CA GLU A 258 -5.04 29.82 -39.20
C GLU A 258 -6.04 28.69 -38.96
N ILE A 259 -6.86 28.79 -37.91
CA ILE A 259 -7.84 27.75 -37.61
C ILE A 259 -8.93 27.65 -38.70
N ASP A 260 -9.34 28.78 -39.30
CA ASP A 260 -10.27 28.80 -40.43
C ASP A 260 -9.66 28.10 -41.67
N SER A 261 -8.36 28.29 -41.93
CA SER A 261 -7.63 27.63 -43.00
C SER A 261 -7.54 26.12 -42.76
N ILE A 262 -7.24 25.70 -41.52
CA ILE A 262 -7.22 24.30 -41.10
C ILE A 262 -8.61 23.66 -41.30
N TYR A 263 -9.67 24.38 -40.90
CA TYR A 263 -11.03 23.92 -41.07
C TYR A 263 -11.39 23.68 -42.56
N ASN A 264 -10.95 24.57 -43.45
CA ASN A 264 -11.16 24.40 -44.90
C ASN A 264 -10.40 23.19 -45.47
N VAL A 265 -9.19 22.92 -44.96
CA VAL A 265 -8.43 21.69 -45.34
C VAL A 265 -9.20 20.43 -44.88
N LEU A 266 -9.75 20.44 -43.69
CA LEU A 266 -10.55 19.31 -43.18
C LEU A 266 -11.85 19.12 -43.97
N LEU A 267 -12.54 20.22 -44.36
CA LEU A 267 -13.73 20.15 -45.23
C LEU A 267 -13.41 19.61 -46.63
N ALA A 268 -12.21 19.86 -47.15
CA ALA A 268 -11.73 19.32 -48.41
C ALA A 268 -11.30 17.85 -48.32
N GLY A 269 -11.45 17.20 -47.14
CA GLY A 269 -11.10 15.78 -46.94
C GLY A 269 -9.67 15.55 -46.45
N GLY A 270 -9.02 16.56 -45.91
CA GLY A 270 -7.70 16.42 -45.25
C GLY A 270 -7.75 15.39 -44.12
N ASP A 271 -6.67 14.59 -44.00
CA ASP A 271 -6.55 13.61 -42.92
C ASP A 271 -6.40 14.30 -41.58
N TRP A 272 -7.30 14.01 -40.65
CA TRP A 272 -7.37 14.66 -39.35
C TRP A 272 -6.08 14.51 -38.55
N ASP A 273 -5.51 13.30 -38.48
CA ASP A 273 -4.35 13.02 -37.63
C ASP A 273 -3.09 13.72 -38.17
N ALA A 274 -2.91 13.71 -39.50
CA ALA A 274 -1.83 14.42 -40.14
C ALA A 274 -1.96 15.94 -39.96
N VAL A 275 -3.14 16.51 -40.22
CA VAL A 275 -3.41 17.95 -40.04
C VAL A 275 -3.21 18.35 -38.58
N CYS A 276 -3.72 17.55 -37.63
CA CYS A 276 -3.56 17.83 -36.21
C CYS A 276 -2.09 17.82 -35.77
N ALA A 277 -1.33 16.81 -36.18
CA ALA A 277 0.08 16.69 -35.83
C ALA A 277 0.94 17.83 -36.40
N GLU A 278 0.58 18.34 -37.58
CA GLU A 278 1.31 19.41 -38.26
C GLU A 278 0.93 20.80 -37.77
N THR A 279 -0.34 21.02 -37.40
CA THR A 279 -0.86 22.39 -37.24
C THR A 279 -1.34 22.74 -35.83
N SER A 280 -1.62 21.75 -34.96
CA SER A 280 -2.13 22.03 -33.62
C SER A 280 -1.03 22.56 -32.69
N ASP A 281 -1.36 23.63 -31.96
CA ASP A 281 -0.48 24.22 -30.95
C ASP A 281 -0.52 23.47 -29.61
N ASP A 282 -1.44 22.49 -29.43
CA ASP A 282 -1.45 21.63 -28.26
C ASP A 282 -0.41 20.52 -28.38
N ALA A 283 0.80 20.81 -28.00
CA ALA A 283 1.94 19.88 -28.07
C ALA A 283 1.72 18.55 -27.32
N TYR A 284 0.78 18.50 -26.36
CA TYR A 284 0.52 17.27 -25.59
C TYR A 284 -0.37 16.29 -26.35
N THR A 285 -1.40 16.79 -27.04
CA THR A 285 -2.36 15.93 -27.76
C THR A 285 -2.07 15.82 -29.25
N ALA A 286 -1.46 16.82 -29.87
CA ALA A 286 -1.17 16.83 -31.32
C ALA A 286 -0.48 15.57 -31.83
N PRO A 287 0.58 15.00 -31.17
CA PRO A 287 1.21 13.76 -31.60
C PRO A 287 0.31 12.51 -31.55
N LYS A 288 -0.85 12.64 -30.90
CA LYS A 288 -1.86 11.58 -30.74
C LYS A 288 -3.15 11.91 -31.49
N GLY A 289 -3.05 12.69 -32.57
CA GLY A 289 -4.19 13.16 -33.35
C GLY A 289 -5.13 14.09 -32.56
N GLY A 290 -4.66 14.76 -31.50
CA GLY A 290 -5.45 15.65 -30.67
C GLY A 290 -6.37 14.95 -29.67
N ALA A 291 -6.27 13.61 -29.51
CA ALA A 291 -7.21 12.81 -28.73
C ALA A 291 -7.06 13.00 -27.22
N TYR A 292 -8.20 13.21 -26.55
CA TYR A 292 -8.34 13.16 -25.11
C TYR A 292 -8.85 11.79 -24.62
N PRO A 293 -8.61 11.42 -23.35
CA PRO A 293 -9.34 10.31 -22.74
C PRO A 293 -10.83 10.61 -22.67
N TRP A 294 -11.66 9.60 -22.36
CA TRP A 294 -13.08 9.80 -22.11
C TRP A 294 -13.33 10.91 -21.09
N ILE A 295 -14.15 11.89 -21.45
CA ILE A 295 -14.50 13.03 -20.62
C ILE A 295 -16.02 13.12 -20.45
N ASN A 296 -16.47 13.64 -19.31
CA ASN A 296 -17.87 13.96 -19.06
C ASN A 296 -18.10 15.48 -19.03
N ARG A 297 -19.36 15.89 -18.95
CA ARG A 297 -19.76 17.32 -18.86
C ARG A 297 -19.11 18.08 -17.70
N MET A 298 -18.63 17.35 -16.69
CA MET A 298 -18.05 17.92 -15.47
C MET A 298 -16.51 17.98 -15.54
N ALA A 299 -15.91 17.65 -16.66
CA ALA A 299 -14.46 17.76 -16.85
C ALA A 299 -14.01 19.23 -16.78
N ARG A 300 -12.77 19.45 -16.32
CA ARG A 300 -12.22 20.80 -16.13
C ARG A 300 -11.80 21.45 -17.46
N PHE A 301 -12.76 21.65 -18.34
CA PHE A 301 -12.61 22.38 -19.60
C PHE A 301 -13.50 23.61 -19.61
N PRO A 302 -13.24 24.62 -20.46
CA PRO A 302 -14.16 25.74 -20.68
C PRO A 302 -15.56 25.24 -21.04
N LYS A 303 -16.57 25.92 -20.51
CA LYS A 303 -17.98 25.52 -20.75
C LYS A 303 -18.29 25.49 -22.25
N GLU A 304 -17.83 26.48 -22.98
CA GLU A 304 -18.01 26.62 -24.43
C GLU A 304 -17.41 25.43 -25.18
N TRP A 305 -16.24 24.94 -24.73
CA TRP A 305 -15.58 23.77 -25.31
C TRP A 305 -16.38 22.48 -25.06
N LEU A 306 -16.86 22.31 -23.83
CA LEU A 306 -17.71 21.15 -23.48
C LEU A 306 -19.04 21.19 -24.22
N ASP A 307 -19.67 22.37 -24.35
CA ASP A 307 -20.93 22.51 -25.09
C ASP A 307 -20.76 22.03 -26.54
N VAL A 308 -19.73 22.47 -27.22
CA VAL A 308 -19.42 22.01 -28.60
C VAL A 308 -19.17 20.49 -28.67
N CYS A 309 -18.42 19.91 -27.71
CA CYS A 309 -18.19 18.46 -27.69
C CYS A 309 -19.49 17.65 -27.63
N TYR A 310 -20.49 18.15 -26.88
CA TYR A 310 -21.77 17.46 -26.71
C TYR A 310 -22.79 17.78 -27.80
N GLU A 311 -22.65 18.88 -28.54
CA GLU A 311 -23.47 19.22 -29.70
C GLU A 311 -23.19 18.30 -30.89
N LEU A 312 -21.95 17.80 -31.05
CA LEU A 312 -21.59 16.83 -32.09
C LEU A 312 -22.36 15.52 -31.88
N LYS A 313 -22.93 14.96 -32.94
CA LYS A 313 -23.85 13.81 -32.86
C LYS A 313 -23.28 12.54 -33.44
N GLU A 314 -22.55 12.63 -34.54
CA GLU A 314 -22.07 11.49 -35.29
C GLU A 314 -20.56 11.28 -35.11
N LYS A 315 -20.15 10.02 -35.01
CA LYS A 315 -18.74 9.67 -34.94
C LYS A 315 -18.01 10.14 -36.21
N GLY A 316 -16.93 10.87 -36.00
CA GLY A 316 -16.16 11.50 -37.07
C GLY A 316 -16.59 12.93 -37.42
N GLU A 317 -17.75 13.38 -36.94
CA GLU A 317 -18.18 14.76 -37.08
C GLU A 317 -17.22 15.71 -36.33
N PHE A 318 -16.93 16.86 -36.92
CA PHE A 318 -16.11 17.90 -36.30
C PHE A 318 -16.80 19.28 -36.34
N SER A 319 -16.50 20.08 -35.32
CA SER A 319 -17.10 21.38 -35.14
C SER A 319 -16.59 22.41 -36.15
N LYS A 320 -17.34 23.51 -36.30
CA LYS A 320 -16.76 24.75 -36.83
C LYS A 320 -15.72 25.30 -35.86
N PRO A 321 -14.79 26.15 -36.32
CA PRO A 321 -13.90 26.89 -35.44
C PRO A 321 -14.68 27.71 -34.41
N PHE A 322 -14.27 27.64 -33.13
CA PHE A 322 -14.83 28.42 -32.03
C PHE A 322 -13.73 28.85 -31.06
N GLU A 323 -14.02 29.91 -30.31
CA GLU A 323 -13.04 30.54 -29.41
C GLU A 323 -13.31 30.17 -27.95
N THR A 324 -12.22 30.03 -27.19
CA THR A 324 -12.23 29.98 -25.72
C THR A 324 -11.14 30.90 -25.18
N GLN A 325 -11.04 31.05 -23.86
CA GLN A 325 -9.93 31.79 -23.23
C GLN A 325 -8.52 31.27 -23.57
N PHE A 326 -8.41 30.06 -24.09
CA PHE A 326 -7.11 29.44 -24.47
C PHE A 326 -6.78 29.63 -25.94
N GLY A 327 -7.73 29.99 -26.77
CA GLY A 327 -7.55 30.18 -28.21
C GLY A 327 -8.68 29.62 -29.04
N TRP A 328 -8.38 29.32 -30.29
CA TRP A 328 -9.31 28.81 -31.28
C TRP A 328 -9.22 27.29 -31.38
N HIS A 329 -10.37 26.63 -31.50
CA HIS A 329 -10.49 25.18 -31.48
C HIS A 329 -11.34 24.65 -32.64
N ILE A 330 -11.02 23.46 -33.11
CA ILE A 330 -11.90 22.54 -33.83
C ILE A 330 -11.93 21.25 -33.03
N VAL A 331 -13.10 20.73 -32.69
CA VAL A 331 -13.27 19.47 -31.96
C VAL A 331 -13.89 18.44 -32.87
N LYS A 332 -13.36 17.21 -32.84
CA LYS A 332 -13.87 16.04 -33.56
C LYS A 332 -14.41 15.00 -32.57
N LEU A 333 -15.62 14.51 -32.81
CA LEU A 333 -16.18 13.41 -32.03
C LEU A 333 -15.58 12.08 -32.48
N LEU A 334 -14.92 11.40 -31.58
CA LEU A 334 -14.39 10.05 -31.83
C LEU A 334 -15.39 8.97 -31.42
N ASP A 335 -16.06 9.17 -30.27
CA ASP A 335 -17.10 8.26 -29.78
C ASP A 335 -17.96 8.90 -28.68
N LYS A 336 -19.15 8.32 -28.41
CA LYS A 336 -20.03 8.67 -27.29
C LYS A 336 -20.50 7.41 -26.57
N ARG A 337 -20.64 7.48 -25.24
CA ARG A 337 -21.22 6.39 -24.46
C ARG A 337 -22.05 6.93 -23.29
N LYS A 338 -23.17 6.31 -23.02
CA LYS A 338 -24.03 6.63 -21.87
C LYS A 338 -23.39 6.17 -20.54
N GLU A 339 -22.76 4.99 -20.56
CA GLU A 339 -22.12 4.40 -19.38
C GLU A 339 -20.75 3.84 -19.75
N ALA A 340 -19.80 3.96 -18.83
CA ALA A 340 -18.52 3.28 -18.99
C ALA A 340 -18.73 1.76 -19.02
N PRO A 341 -18.01 1.00 -19.86
CA PRO A 341 -18.04 -0.46 -19.80
C PRO A 341 -17.67 -0.96 -18.40
N ALA A 342 -18.24 -2.08 -18.00
CA ALA A 342 -17.83 -2.76 -16.78
C ALA A 342 -16.36 -3.21 -16.92
N ASP A 343 -15.49 -2.62 -16.10
CA ASP A 343 -14.06 -2.91 -16.06
C ASP A 343 -13.66 -3.16 -14.61
N SER A 344 -13.30 -4.41 -14.30
CA SER A 344 -12.94 -4.83 -12.95
C SER A 344 -11.73 -4.07 -12.39
N ALA A 345 -10.77 -3.68 -13.22
CA ALA A 345 -9.59 -2.93 -12.80
C ALA A 345 -9.95 -1.46 -12.47
N GLN A 346 -10.83 -0.85 -13.27
CA GLN A 346 -11.35 0.51 -12.99
C GLN A 346 -12.24 0.51 -11.76
N ASP A 347 -13.09 -0.52 -11.60
CA ASP A 347 -13.93 -0.70 -10.42
C ASP A 347 -13.11 -0.86 -9.15
N ALA A 348 -12.05 -1.67 -9.17
CA ALA A 348 -11.14 -1.82 -8.04
C ALA A 348 -10.47 -0.50 -7.65
N LYS A 349 -10.03 0.27 -8.65
CA LYS A 349 -9.40 1.58 -8.45
C LYS A 349 -10.37 2.62 -7.89
N LEU A 350 -11.60 2.62 -8.40
CA LEU A 350 -12.67 3.50 -7.90
C LEU A 350 -13.06 3.13 -6.47
N LYS A 351 -13.18 1.84 -6.17
CA LYS A 351 -13.46 1.33 -4.82
C LYS A 351 -12.38 1.74 -3.82
N GLU A 352 -11.10 1.66 -4.22
CA GLU A 352 -10.00 2.13 -3.40
C GLU A 352 -10.06 3.65 -3.14
N GLN A 353 -10.45 4.45 -4.15
CA GLN A 353 -10.63 5.89 -3.98
C GLN A 353 -11.78 6.23 -3.02
N LEU A 354 -12.90 5.53 -3.17
CA LEU A 354 -14.07 5.71 -2.31
C LEU A 354 -13.78 5.34 -0.85
N ALA A 355 -13.02 4.27 -0.62
CA ALA A 355 -12.61 3.83 0.71
C ALA A 355 -11.63 4.81 1.41
N LYS A 356 -10.93 5.65 0.65
CA LYS A 356 -10.05 6.69 1.20
C LYS A 356 -10.77 7.99 1.58
N ASP A 357 -12.06 8.13 1.24
CA ASP A 357 -12.86 9.29 1.63
C ASP A 357 -13.33 9.13 3.09
N PRO A 358 -12.81 9.92 4.05
CA PRO A 358 -13.11 9.73 5.47
C PRO A 358 -14.59 9.96 5.81
N GLU A 359 -15.31 10.81 5.08
CA GLU A 359 -16.73 11.06 5.32
C GLU A 359 -17.57 9.85 4.86
N ARG A 360 -17.20 9.15 3.78
CA ARG A 360 -17.84 7.90 3.32
C ARG A 360 -17.59 6.74 4.28
N VAL A 361 -16.38 6.65 4.83
CA VAL A 361 -16.04 5.64 5.84
C VAL A 361 -16.83 5.88 7.12
N LYS A 362 -16.88 7.13 7.60
CA LYS A 362 -17.67 7.52 8.78
C LYS A 362 -19.16 7.16 8.63
N GLU A 363 -19.75 7.36 7.46
CA GLU A 363 -21.16 7.00 7.22
C GLU A 363 -21.39 5.49 7.37
N GLY A 364 -20.50 4.65 6.84
CA GLY A 364 -20.54 3.21 7.04
C GLY A 364 -20.42 2.80 8.50
N GLN A 365 -19.58 3.50 9.25
CA GLN A 365 -19.41 3.28 10.68
C GLN A 365 -20.65 3.71 11.48
N HIS A 366 -21.25 4.88 11.19
CA HIS A 366 -22.49 5.32 11.81
C HIS A 366 -23.63 4.33 11.56
N ALA A 367 -23.78 3.85 10.34
CA ALA A 367 -24.79 2.86 10.01
C ALA A 367 -24.57 1.55 10.80
N TYR A 368 -23.31 1.12 10.97
CA TYR A 368 -22.95 -0.03 11.80
C TYR A 368 -23.26 0.21 13.28
N ILE A 369 -22.92 1.38 13.83
CA ILE A 369 -23.25 1.77 15.21
C ILE A 369 -24.77 1.70 15.43
N ASN A 370 -25.58 2.23 14.51
CA ASN A 370 -27.03 2.16 14.58
C ASN A 370 -27.55 0.72 14.59
N GLN A 371 -26.95 -0.17 13.79
CA GLN A 371 -27.23 -1.60 13.82
C GLN A 371 -26.88 -2.23 15.17
N CYS A 372 -25.72 -1.89 15.74
CA CYS A 372 -25.30 -2.34 17.06
C CYS A 372 -26.24 -1.82 18.17
N ARG A 373 -26.68 -0.55 18.12
CA ARG A 373 -27.68 0.02 19.03
C ARG A 373 -29.00 -0.75 18.97
N ALA A 374 -29.48 -1.11 17.79
CA ALA A 374 -30.68 -1.92 17.64
C ALA A 374 -30.52 -3.32 18.30
N ARG A 375 -29.34 -3.96 18.12
CA ARG A 375 -29.01 -5.23 18.78
C ARG A 375 -28.98 -5.09 20.31
N LEU A 376 -28.35 -4.04 20.82
CA LEU A 376 -28.30 -3.72 22.27
C LEU A 376 -29.70 -3.47 22.84
N ALA A 377 -30.57 -2.73 22.14
CA ALA A 377 -31.95 -2.48 22.54
C ALA A 377 -32.78 -3.77 22.61
N ALA A 378 -32.52 -4.73 21.73
CA ALA A 378 -33.13 -6.05 21.76
C ALA A 378 -32.59 -6.96 22.87
N ASN A 379 -31.41 -6.68 23.41
CA ASN A 379 -30.77 -7.47 24.46
C ASN A 379 -31.36 -7.18 25.83
N LYS A 380 -32.14 -8.13 26.37
CA LYS A 380 -32.86 -7.98 27.65
C LYS A 380 -31.95 -7.63 28.85
N LYS A 381 -30.67 -8.04 28.82
CA LYS A 381 -29.70 -7.79 29.91
C LYS A 381 -29.04 -6.42 29.80
N LEU A 382 -28.68 -6.02 28.60
CA LEU A 382 -27.87 -4.83 28.34
C LEU A 382 -28.67 -3.57 28.00
N ARG A 383 -29.92 -3.69 27.52
CA ARG A 383 -30.73 -2.59 26.98
C ARG A 383 -30.84 -1.35 27.88
N LYS A 384 -30.93 -1.55 29.22
CA LYS A 384 -31.02 -0.42 30.17
C LYS A 384 -29.70 0.28 30.37
N GLN A 385 -28.60 -0.46 30.40
CA GLN A 385 -27.25 0.07 30.56
C GLN A 385 -26.77 0.77 29.29
N ALA A 386 -27.00 0.14 28.14
CA ALA A 386 -26.54 0.61 26.85
C ALA A 386 -27.33 1.81 26.29
N ALA A 387 -28.50 2.14 26.88
CA ALA A 387 -29.33 3.26 26.42
C ALA A 387 -28.62 4.63 26.46
N GLY A 388 -27.62 4.77 27.33
CA GLY A 388 -26.82 6.02 27.47
C GLY A 388 -25.39 5.91 26.91
N TRP A 389 -25.06 4.83 26.21
CA TRP A 389 -23.70 4.65 25.70
C TRP A 389 -23.37 5.60 24.54
N SER A 390 -22.15 6.13 24.56
CA SER A 390 -21.59 6.84 23.41
C SER A 390 -21.37 5.91 22.23
N ASP A 391 -21.12 6.46 21.04
CA ASP A 391 -20.77 5.68 19.86
C ASP A 391 -19.50 4.85 20.07
N GLU A 392 -18.51 5.40 20.77
CA GLU A 392 -17.28 4.71 21.15
C GLU A 392 -17.56 3.49 22.03
N GLN A 393 -18.39 3.63 23.06
CA GLN A 393 -18.78 2.51 23.94
C GLN A 393 -19.57 1.42 23.19
N VAL A 394 -20.36 1.80 22.19
CA VAL A 394 -21.06 0.86 21.34
C VAL A 394 -20.07 0.09 20.45
N LEU A 395 -19.07 0.78 19.89
CA LEU A 395 -18.01 0.15 19.10
C LEU A 395 -17.11 -0.75 19.95
N GLU A 396 -16.73 -0.33 21.15
CA GLU A 396 -15.98 -1.18 22.10
C GLU A 396 -16.74 -2.47 22.42
N TRP A 397 -18.07 -2.37 22.65
CA TRP A 397 -18.89 -3.55 22.86
C TRP A 397 -18.90 -4.43 21.61
N ALA A 398 -19.06 -3.84 20.43
CA ALA A 398 -19.08 -4.61 19.18
C ALA A 398 -17.73 -5.29 18.90
N ASP A 399 -16.62 -4.59 19.15
CA ASP A 399 -15.27 -5.14 19.05
C ASP A 399 -15.10 -6.36 19.97
N ALA A 400 -15.54 -6.27 21.22
CA ALA A 400 -15.47 -7.38 22.16
C ALA A 400 -16.29 -8.62 21.72
N GLN A 401 -17.27 -8.47 20.82
CA GLN A 401 -18.04 -9.61 20.28
C GLN A 401 -17.37 -10.28 19.07
N LEU A 402 -16.41 -9.61 18.41
CA LEU A 402 -15.85 -10.10 17.14
C LEU A 402 -15.27 -11.51 17.23
N GLU A 403 -14.55 -11.85 18.29
CA GLU A 403 -13.95 -13.19 18.46
C GLU A 403 -14.99 -14.30 18.61
N THR A 404 -16.15 -13.99 19.19
CA THR A 404 -17.22 -14.97 19.38
C THR A 404 -18.14 -15.07 18.19
N GLU A 405 -18.43 -13.97 17.52
CA GLU A 405 -19.44 -13.87 16.46
C GLU A 405 -18.86 -14.03 15.06
N ASN A 406 -17.58 -13.71 14.85
CA ASN A 406 -16.95 -13.77 13.53
C ASN A 406 -15.80 -14.78 13.51
N ALA A 407 -15.97 -15.86 12.75
CA ALA A 407 -14.97 -16.93 12.65
C ALA A 407 -13.68 -16.48 11.96
N ASP A 408 -13.79 -15.64 10.92
CA ASP A 408 -12.62 -15.14 10.15
C ASP A 408 -11.78 -14.21 11.02
N PHE A 409 -12.43 -13.29 11.74
CA PHE A 409 -11.74 -12.43 12.70
C PHE A 409 -11.05 -13.25 13.81
N ARG A 410 -11.76 -14.20 14.41
CA ARG A 410 -11.22 -15.07 15.46
C ARG A 410 -9.98 -15.83 15.00
N ASN A 411 -10.02 -16.40 13.79
CA ASN A 411 -8.90 -17.15 13.24
C ASN A 411 -7.72 -16.23 12.90
N LEU A 412 -7.99 -15.09 12.30
CA LEU A 412 -6.97 -14.07 12.00
C LEU A 412 -6.33 -13.56 13.30
N TYR A 413 -7.13 -13.21 14.30
CA TYR A 413 -6.65 -12.76 15.59
C TYR A 413 -5.75 -13.81 16.27
N ARG A 414 -6.17 -15.08 16.25
CA ARG A 414 -5.39 -16.18 16.81
C ARG A 414 -4.05 -16.37 16.08
N GLU A 415 -4.04 -16.25 14.78
CA GLU A 415 -2.81 -16.33 14.00
C GLU A 415 -1.78 -15.28 14.44
N TYR A 416 -2.22 -14.06 14.68
CA TYR A 416 -1.35 -13.00 15.16
C TYR A 416 -0.92 -13.18 16.62
N HIS A 417 -1.85 -13.52 17.47
CA HIS A 417 -1.59 -13.82 18.87
C HIS A 417 -0.52 -14.91 19.02
N ASP A 418 -0.71 -16.04 18.36
CA ASP A 418 0.23 -17.15 18.39
C ASP A 418 1.54 -16.81 17.67
N GLY A 419 1.47 -16.04 16.58
CA GLY A 419 2.63 -15.65 15.78
C GLY A 419 3.64 -14.81 16.54
N LEU A 420 3.19 -13.88 17.40
CA LEU A 420 4.09 -13.11 18.24
C LEU A 420 4.74 -13.96 19.32
N MET A 421 3.98 -14.83 19.95
CA MET A 421 4.53 -15.75 20.93
C MET A 421 5.58 -16.65 20.29
N LEU A 422 5.29 -17.16 19.09
CA LEU A 422 6.22 -17.95 18.31
C LEU A 422 7.51 -17.20 17.99
N PHE A 423 7.39 -15.93 17.57
CA PHE A 423 8.54 -15.09 17.26
C PHE A 423 9.45 -14.91 18.49
N ASP A 424 8.89 -14.52 19.63
CA ASP A 424 9.66 -14.29 20.86
C ASP A 424 10.44 -15.52 21.31
N VAL A 425 9.77 -16.68 21.38
CA VAL A 425 10.46 -17.90 21.84
C VAL A 425 11.43 -18.46 20.82
N SER A 426 11.14 -18.34 19.50
CA SER A 426 12.05 -18.81 18.45
C SER A 426 13.29 -17.91 18.36
N SER A 427 13.13 -16.59 18.55
CA SER A 427 14.26 -15.67 18.63
C SER A 427 15.23 -16.12 19.73
N LYS A 428 14.75 -16.32 20.92
CA LYS A 428 15.55 -16.72 22.09
C LYS A 428 16.16 -18.12 21.96
N ALA A 429 15.37 -19.09 21.49
CA ALA A 429 15.78 -20.49 21.46
C ALA A 429 16.71 -20.81 20.29
N VAL A 430 16.56 -20.10 19.16
CA VAL A 430 17.24 -20.45 17.89
C VAL A 430 18.08 -19.30 17.35
N TRP A 431 17.48 -18.15 17.04
CA TRP A 431 18.16 -17.12 16.24
C TRP A 431 19.22 -16.36 17.02
N ASP A 432 18.89 -15.89 18.22
CA ASP A 432 19.82 -15.19 19.10
C ASP A 432 20.92 -16.16 19.56
N LYS A 433 20.55 -17.39 19.88
CA LYS A 433 21.50 -18.45 20.26
C LYS A 433 22.45 -18.75 19.12
N ALA A 434 21.99 -18.96 17.90
CA ALA A 434 22.83 -19.22 16.74
C ALA A 434 23.80 -18.06 16.42
N SER A 435 23.37 -16.81 16.68
CA SER A 435 24.20 -15.62 16.42
C SER A 435 25.26 -15.38 17.51
N GLN A 436 24.98 -15.76 18.76
CA GLN A 436 25.82 -15.51 19.95
C GLN A 436 26.70 -16.69 20.34
N ASP A 437 26.31 -17.91 20.01
CA ASP A 437 27.07 -19.13 20.32
C ASP A 437 28.23 -19.32 19.33
N THR A 438 29.28 -18.53 19.52
CA THR A 438 30.47 -18.57 18.67
C THR A 438 31.21 -19.93 18.75
N VAL A 439 31.16 -20.61 19.90
CA VAL A 439 31.80 -21.91 20.10
C VAL A 439 31.04 -23.04 19.40
N GLY A 440 29.72 -23.08 19.59
CA GLY A 440 28.85 -24.04 18.91
C GLY A 440 28.85 -23.86 17.39
N LEU A 441 28.83 -22.62 16.94
CA LEU A 441 28.87 -22.31 15.50
C LEU A 441 30.20 -22.72 14.87
N GLN A 442 31.35 -22.47 15.55
CA GLN A 442 32.65 -22.89 15.06
C GLN A 442 32.76 -24.44 15.01
N LYS A 443 32.30 -25.11 16.06
CA LYS A 443 32.29 -26.59 16.10
C LYS A 443 31.42 -27.16 14.98
N PHE A 444 30.21 -26.61 14.78
CA PHE A 444 29.33 -27.04 13.71
C PHE A 444 29.97 -26.85 12.33
N PHE A 445 30.63 -25.72 12.11
CA PHE A 445 31.37 -25.49 10.87
C PHE A 445 32.49 -26.51 10.67
N ASP A 446 33.28 -26.79 11.71
CA ASP A 446 34.43 -27.74 11.62
C ASP A 446 33.95 -29.16 11.30
N GLU A 447 32.80 -29.57 11.86
CA GLU A 447 32.21 -30.89 11.63
C GLU A 447 31.54 -31.00 10.24
N HIS A 448 31.11 -29.88 9.63
CA HIS A 448 30.34 -29.85 8.38
C HIS A 448 31.02 -29.04 7.26
N ARG A 449 32.31 -28.72 7.39
CA ARG A 449 33.08 -27.87 6.46
C ARG A 449 32.91 -28.28 5.00
N SER A 450 32.95 -29.57 4.69
CA SER A 450 32.81 -30.11 3.34
C SER A 450 31.45 -29.77 2.66
N ASN A 451 30.40 -29.50 3.45
CA ASN A 451 29.11 -29.13 2.93
C ASN A 451 29.09 -27.71 2.35
N TYR A 452 30.12 -26.92 2.63
CA TYR A 452 30.27 -25.53 2.20
C TYR A 452 31.37 -25.38 1.11
N ALA A 453 31.77 -26.49 0.46
CA ALA A 453 32.65 -26.43 -0.69
C ALA A 453 32.08 -25.51 -1.77
N PHE A 454 32.94 -24.77 -2.44
CA PHE A 454 32.54 -23.81 -3.44
C PHE A 454 32.29 -24.52 -4.79
N ASP A 455 31.20 -24.20 -5.46
CA ASP A 455 30.87 -24.71 -6.82
C ASP A 455 31.97 -24.35 -7.83
N LYS A 456 32.60 -23.20 -7.65
CA LYS A 456 33.75 -22.71 -8.41
C LYS A 456 34.83 -22.21 -7.44
N PRO A 457 36.13 -22.37 -7.79
CA PRO A 457 37.21 -21.83 -6.96
C PRO A 457 37.03 -20.34 -6.68
N ARG A 458 37.40 -19.90 -5.47
CA ARG A 458 37.36 -18.48 -5.06
C ARG A 458 38.76 -18.04 -4.65
N PHE A 459 39.06 -16.77 -4.85
CA PHE A 459 40.33 -16.20 -4.38
C PHE A 459 40.11 -15.47 -3.06
N LYS A 460 40.82 -15.91 -2.00
CA LYS A 460 40.83 -15.24 -0.70
C LYS A 460 42.10 -14.43 -0.55
N GLY A 461 41.99 -13.11 -0.45
CA GLY A 461 43.17 -12.27 -0.36
C GLY A 461 42.91 -10.79 -0.55
N ALA A 462 43.96 -10.08 -0.98
CA ALA A 462 43.93 -8.65 -1.28
C ALA A 462 44.16 -8.42 -2.77
N PHE A 463 43.37 -7.51 -3.32
CA PHE A 463 43.60 -6.82 -4.59
C PHE A 463 44.05 -5.38 -4.29
N ILE A 464 45.17 -4.97 -4.86
CA ILE A 464 45.81 -3.68 -4.61
C ILE A 464 46.08 -3.02 -5.95
N GLU A 465 45.60 -1.82 -6.15
CA GLU A 465 45.95 -0.96 -7.28
C GLU A 465 46.59 0.34 -6.76
N CYS A 466 47.67 0.81 -7.39
CA CYS A 466 48.32 2.03 -6.98
C CYS A 466 48.84 2.86 -8.18
N ALA A 467 49.09 4.15 -7.90
CA ALA A 467 49.69 5.07 -8.84
C ALA A 467 51.07 4.60 -9.31
N ASP A 468 51.54 5.12 -10.45
CA ASP A 468 52.87 4.83 -10.99
C ASP A 468 53.94 5.61 -10.20
N ASP A 469 54.24 5.10 -9.01
CA ASP A 469 55.18 5.63 -8.03
C ASP A 469 55.94 4.46 -7.40
N ASP A 470 57.26 4.44 -7.68
CA ASP A 470 58.15 3.34 -7.21
C ASP A 470 58.24 3.25 -5.69
N ALA A 471 58.25 4.38 -4.99
CA ALA A 471 58.37 4.39 -3.54
C ALA A 471 57.06 3.84 -2.91
N LEU A 472 55.91 4.24 -3.42
CA LEU A 472 54.61 3.75 -2.97
C LEU A 472 54.44 2.25 -3.27
N TYR A 473 54.76 1.84 -4.50
CA TYR A 473 54.65 0.44 -4.92
C TYR A 473 55.53 -0.48 -4.06
N ASN A 474 56.80 -0.11 -3.89
CA ASN A 474 57.74 -0.91 -3.10
C ASN A 474 57.36 -0.95 -1.62
N LYS A 475 56.87 0.15 -1.07
CA LYS A 475 56.37 0.19 0.32
C LYS A 475 55.16 -0.72 0.52
N LEU A 476 54.16 -0.66 -0.35
CA LEU A 476 53.01 -1.55 -0.29
C LEU A 476 53.41 -3.00 -0.48
N LYS A 477 54.28 -3.26 -1.46
CA LYS A 477 54.81 -4.60 -1.73
C LYS A 477 55.53 -5.18 -0.50
N ASP A 478 56.40 -4.43 0.13
CA ASP A 478 57.16 -4.88 1.33
C ASP A 478 56.21 -5.22 2.48
N ILE A 479 55.18 -4.40 2.72
CA ILE A 479 54.17 -4.68 3.75
C ILE A 479 53.45 -6.01 3.47
N TYR A 480 53.04 -6.25 2.22
CA TYR A 480 52.29 -7.45 1.85
C TYR A 480 53.16 -8.70 1.68
N ASP A 481 54.46 -8.55 1.34
CA ASP A 481 55.41 -9.68 1.29
C ASP A 481 55.72 -10.24 2.70
N HIS A 482 55.58 -9.42 3.76
CA HIS A 482 55.90 -9.81 5.12
C HIS A 482 54.70 -10.07 6.03
N ASN A 483 53.47 -9.81 5.55
CA ASN A 483 52.25 -9.97 6.33
C ASN A 483 51.17 -10.70 5.54
N ALA A 484 50.32 -11.46 6.25
CA ALA A 484 49.09 -12.00 5.64
C ALA A 484 48.18 -10.87 5.16
N PRO A 485 47.38 -11.04 4.08
CA PRO A 485 46.67 -9.95 3.41
C PRO A 485 45.84 -9.05 4.33
N ILE A 486 45.10 -9.62 5.27
CA ILE A 486 44.27 -8.83 6.23
C ILE A 486 45.17 -8.04 7.19
N ALA A 487 46.19 -8.70 7.76
CA ALA A 487 47.16 -8.07 8.67
C ALA A 487 47.96 -6.96 7.95
N ALA A 488 48.35 -7.18 6.70
CA ALA A 488 49.02 -6.19 5.86
C ALA A 488 48.15 -4.93 5.68
N SER A 489 46.85 -5.10 5.42
CA SER A 489 45.94 -3.98 5.29
C SER A 489 45.76 -3.18 6.59
N ASP A 490 45.82 -3.84 7.74
CA ASP A 490 45.82 -3.17 9.06
C ASP A 490 47.12 -2.40 9.32
N VAL A 491 48.26 -2.92 8.86
CA VAL A 491 49.52 -2.18 8.89
C VAL A 491 49.44 -0.95 8.02
N VAL A 492 48.99 -1.07 6.78
CA VAL A 492 48.81 0.09 5.87
C VAL A 492 47.88 1.12 6.51
N ARG A 493 46.76 0.71 7.09
CA ARG A 493 45.78 1.63 7.74
C ARG A 493 46.37 2.40 8.91
N LYS A 494 47.28 1.79 9.66
CA LYS A 494 48.01 2.44 10.78
C LYS A 494 49.08 3.37 10.28
N GLU A 495 49.90 2.92 9.32
CA GLU A 495 51.03 3.69 8.80
C GLU A 495 50.58 4.88 7.93
N VAL A 496 49.42 4.83 7.29
CA VAL A 496 48.80 5.96 6.53
C VAL A 496 48.78 7.27 7.34
N LEU A 497 48.70 7.19 8.67
CA LEU A 497 48.64 8.37 9.55
C LEU A 497 50.03 8.97 9.85
N THR A 498 51.12 8.23 9.63
CA THR A 498 52.46 8.61 10.06
C THR A 498 53.51 8.53 8.96
N ASP A 499 53.30 7.74 7.92
CA ASP A 499 54.23 7.55 6.81
C ASP A 499 53.84 8.45 5.63
N SER A 500 54.73 9.35 5.22
CA SER A 500 54.49 10.32 4.14
C SER A 500 54.31 9.66 2.76
N ILE A 501 54.81 8.44 2.55
CA ILE A 501 54.62 7.68 1.31
C ILE A 501 53.17 7.18 1.19
N LEU A 502 52.59 6.75 2.32
CA LEU A 502 51.23 6.20 2.39
C LEU A 502 50.18 7.27 2.65
N THR A 503 50.56 8.49 3.04
CA THR A 503 49.58 9.55 3.37
C THR A 503 48.61 9.82 2.21
N PRO A 504 47.31 9.69 2.42
CA PRO A 504 46.32 9.84 1.34
C PRO A 504 46.16 11.31 0.93
N ASN A 505 46.02 11.52 -0.37
CA ASN A 505 45.45 12.79 -0.88
C ASN A 505 43.93 12.64 -1.02
N PRO A 506 43.09 13.34 -0.24
CA PRO A 506 41.67 13.19 -0.30
C PRO A 506 41.04 13.51 -1.68
N LYS A 507 41.74 14.33 -2.48
CA LYS A 507 41.28 14.71 -3.84
C LYS A 507 41.80 13.78 -4.94
N ALA A 508 42.83 12.98 -4.66
CA ALA A 508 43.44 12.06 -5.60
C ALA A 508 44.05 10.85 -4.83
N PRO A 509 43.26 9.83 -4.52
CA PRO A 509 43.78 8.63 -3.85
C PRO A 509 44.88 8.00 -4.71
N ARG A 510 46.00 7.67 -4.06
CA ARG A 510 47.17 7.14 -4.74
C ARG A 510 47.22 5.61 -4.77
N PHE A 511 46.40 4.95 -3.95
CA PHE A 511 46.22 3.50 -3.94
C PHE A 511 44.82 3.12 -3.47
N HIS A 512 44.39 1.93 -3.84
CA HIS A 512 43.16 1.31 -3.41
C HIS A 512 43.41 -0.16 -3.06
N ILE A 513 42.86 -0.61 -1.93
CA ILE A 513 43.03 -1.97 -1.41
C ILE A 513 41.67 -2.57 -1.15
N VAL A 514 41.40 -3.73 -1.71
CA VAL A 514 40.20 -4.51 -1.47
C VAL A 514 40.60 -5.87 -0.94
N ASN A 515 40.17 -6.20 0.29
CA ASN A 515 40.30 -7.52 0.86
C ASN A 515 39.00 -8.28 0.79
N GLY A 516 39.04 -9.56 0.51
CA GLY A 516 37.84 -10.37 0.49
C GLY A 516 38.06 -11.80 0.01
N LEU A 517 36.91 -12.46 -0.09
CA LEU A 517 36.75 -13.72 -0.78
C LEU A 517 36.06 -13.43 -2.11
N PHE A 518 36.81 -13.48 -3.19
CA PHE A 518 36.36 -13.11 -4.53
C PHE A 518 35.89 -14.33 -5.29
N SER A 519 34.71 -14.23 -5.86
CA SER A 519 34.15 -15.18 -6.81
C SER A 519 34.40 -14.72 -8.24
N GLU A 520 34.23 -15.60 -9.21
CA GLU A 520 34.22 -15.26 -10.63
C GLU A 520 33.25 -14.08 -10.91
N GLY A 521 33.74 -13.05 -11.55
CA GLY A 521 33.02 -11.81 -11.87
C GLY A 521 33.15 -10.68 -10.85
N ASP A 522 33.72 -10.92 -9.67
CA ASP A 522 33.88 -9.89 -8.63
C ASP A 522 35.05 -8.92 -8.95
N ASN A 523 36.10 -9.40 -9.60
CA ASN A 523 37.27 -8.59 -9.95
C ASN A 523 37.98 -9.12 -11.19
N ALA A 524 38.00 -8.35 -12.27
CA ALA A 524 38.58 -8.76 -13.56
C ALA A 524 40.07 -9.14 -13.49
N CYS A 525 40.88 -8.51 -12.60
CA CYS A 525 42.28 -8.88 -12.42
C CYS A 525 42.40 -10.25 -11.74
N ILE A 526 41.60 -10.50 -10.71
CA ILE A 526 41.58 -11.77 -9.99
C ILE A 526 41.09 -12.88 -10.91
N ASP A 527 40.06 -12.62 -11.71
CA ASP A 527 39.54 -13.58 -12.68
C ASP A 527 40.60 -13.99 -13.70
N ALA A 528 41.35 -13.02 -14.23
CA ALA A 528 42.39 -13.29 -15.22
C ALA A 528 43.65 -13.94 -14.61
N GLU A 529 44.15 -13.40 -13.47
CA GLU A 529 45.46 -13.75 -12.96
C GLU A 529 45.46 -14.86 -11.89
N ARG A 530 44.36 -15.03 -11.18
CA ARG A 530 44.26 -15.96 -10.04
C ARG A 530 43.26 -17.08 -10.23
N LEU A 531 42.07 -16.77 -10.77
CA LEU A 531 41.04 -17.78 -11.03
C LEU A 531 41.16 -18.39 -12.41
N HIS A 532 41.94 -17.79 -13.32
CA HIS A 532 42.13 -18.22 -14.70
C HIS A 532 40.84 -18.50 -15.46
N VAL A 533 39.88 -17.58 -15.29
CA VAL A 533 38.56 -17.67 -15.94
C VAL A 533 38.73 -17.55 -17.46
N GLU A 534 38.15 -18.47 -18.21
CA GLU A 534 38.27 -18.50 -19.68
C GLU A 534 37.73 -17.19 -20.30
N GLY A 535 38.58 -16.55 -21.10
CA GLY A 535 38.23 -15.27 -21.77
C GLY A 535 38.34 -14.03 -20.88
N ALA A 536 38.66 -14.15 -19.60
CA ALA A 536 38.87 -13.01 -18.71
C ALA A 536 40.11 -12.21 -19.13
N THR A 537 39.95 -10.91 -19.26
CA THR A 537 41.05 -9.98 -19.52
C THR A 537 40.98 -8.83 -18.53
N PHE A 538 42.16 -8.31 -18.17
CA PHE A 538 42.25 -7.17 -17.26
C PHE A 538 43.17 -6.09 -17.86
N THR A 539 42.72 -4.85 -17.78
CA THR A 539 43.51 -3.66 -18.12
C THR A 539 43.51 -2.73 -16.91
N PRO A 540 44.71 -2.43 -16.35
CA PRO A 540 44.83 -1.51 -15.22
C PRO A 540 44.29 -0.13 -15.56
N LYS A 541 43.81 0.60 -14.55
CA LYS A 541 43.35 1.99 -14.70
C LYS A 541 44.52 2.93 -14.99
N GLU A 542 44.37 3.86 -15.89
CA GLU A 542 45.41 4.83 -16.27
C GLU A 542 46.00 5.59 -15.06
N ARG A 543 45.17 5.90 -14.06
CA ARG A 543 45.61 6.57 -12.82
C ARG A 543 46.27 5.64 -11.78
N MET A 544 46.04 4.34 -11.89
CA MET A 544 46.57 3.29 -10.98
C MET A 544 47.06 2.08 -11.78
N PRO A 545 48.11 2.26 -12.59
CA PRO A 545 48.54 1.24 -13.55
C PRO A 545 49.25 0.07 -12.89
N ARG A 546 49.67 0.21 -11.63
CA ARG A 546 50.39 -0.86 -10.92
C ARG A 546 49.43 -1.65 -10.05
N VAL A 547 49.43 -2.97 -10.23
CA VAL A 547 48.51 -3.88 -9.57
C VAL A 547 49.27 -5.01 -8.87
N MET A 548 48.78 -5.45 -7.75
CA MET A 548 49.27 -6.60 -6.99
C MET A 548 48.11 -7.41 -6.43
N THR A 549 48.28 -8.70 -6.38
CA THR A 549 47.33 -9.62 -5.74
C THR A 549 48.04 -10.53 -4.75
N TYR A 550 47.59 -10.57 -3.50
CA TYR A 550 48.13 -11.38 -2.43
C TYR A 550 47.05 -12.27 -1.83
N GLY A 551 47.27 -13.57 -1.82
CA GLY A 551 46.32 -14.53 -1.28
C GLY A 551 46.41 -15.91 -1.92
N LYS A 552 45.39 -16.71 -1.73
CA LYS A 552 45.31 -18.09 -2.22
C LYS A 552 43.95 -18.39 -2.86
N VAL A 553 43.94 -19.30 -3.81
CA VAL A 553 42.72 -19.87 -4.38
C VAL A 553 42.23 -20.98 -3.47
N LEU A 554 40.91 -20.96 -3.21
CA LEU A 554 40.22 -21.91 -2.35
C LEU A 554 39.14 -22.65 -3.13
N THR A 555 39.00 -23.95 -2.90
CA THR A 555 37.87 -24.78 -3.37
C THR A 555 36.86 -25.06 -2.26
N GLU A 556 37.25 -24.81 -1.01
CA GLU A 556 36.45 -24.93 0.20
C GLU A 556 36.78 -23.76 1.15
N PRO A 557 35.87 -23.38 2.07
CA PRO A 557 36.14 -22.30 3.01
C PRO A 557 37.32 -22.62 3.94
N ASP A 558 38.18 -21.65 4.13
CA ASP A 558 39.35 -21.74 5.00
C ASP A 558 38.98 -21.54 6.47
N GLU A 559 38.02 -20.66 6.70
CA GLU A 559 37.53 -20.34 8.04
C GLU A 559 36.02 -20.05 8.01
N LEU A 560 35.38 -20.10 9.18
CA LEU A 560 33.95 -19.84 9.36
C LEU A 560 33.50 -18.49 8.72
N ALA A 561 34.35 -17.47 8.80
CA ALA A 561 34.05 -16.15 8.26
C ALA A 561 33.73 -16.16 6.75
N ASP A 562 34.34 -17.11 6.00
CA ASP A 562 34.17 -17.23 4.55
C ASP A 562 32.74 -17.60 4.13
N VAL A 563 32.02 -18.31 4.99
CA VAL A 563 30.67 -18.86 4.74
C VAL A 563 29.70 -18.66 5.92
N ARG A 564 30.01 -17.72 6.81
CA ARG A 564 29.27 -17.52 8.06
C ARG A 564 27.75 -17.45 7.89
N GLY A 565 27.28 -16.82 6.82
CA GLY A 565 25.83 -16.69 6.58
C GLY A 565 25.13 -18.03 6.35
N SER A 566 25.73 -18.92 5.57
CA SER A 566 25.21 -20.26 5.29
C SER A 566 25.28 -21.15 6.53
N VAL A 567 26.43 -21.11 7.21
CA VAL A 567 26.65 -21.91 8.45
C VAL A 567 25.68 -21.51 9.55
N VAL A 568 25.43 -20.21 9.74
CA VAL A 568 24.42 -19.73 10.72
C VAL A 568 23.02 -20.23 10.37
N ALA A 569 22.66 -20.25 9.09
CA ALA A 569 21.34 -20.73 8.65
C ALA A 569 21.16 -22.24 8.93
N ASP A 570 22.17 -23.02 8.63
CA ASP A 570 22.13 -24.48 8.88
C ASP A 570 22.19 -24.79 10.38
N TYR A 571 23.00 -24.04 11.14
CA TYR A 571 23.04 -24.17 12.59
C TYR A 571 21.73 -23.78 13.25
N GLN A 572 21.02 -22.76 12.73
CA GLN A 572 19.65 -22.45 13.17
C GLN A 572 18.71 -23.64 12.94
N THR A 573 18.82 -24.29 11.79
CA THR A 573 18.01 -25.48 11.49
C THR A 573 18.26 -26.60 12.50
N LEU A 574 19.54 -26.90 12.80
CA LEU A 574 19.88 -27.89 13.81
C LEU A 574 19.37 -27.53 15.21
N LEU A 575 19.51 -26.27 15.61
CA LEU A 575 19.01 -25.79 16.91
C LEU A 575 17.48 -25.89 16.99
N GLU A 576 16.78 -25.63 15.89
CA GLU A 576 15.35 -25.77 15.82
C GLU A 576 14.90 -27.23 15.96
N GLU A 577 15.56 -28.15 15.27
CA GLU A 577 15.29 -29.59 15.36
C GLU A 577 15.48 -30.10 16.80
N ILE A 578 16.61 -29.79 17.40
CA ILE A 578 16.89 -30.15 18.80
C ILE A 578 15.83 -29.59 19.73
N TRP A 579 15.49 -28.33 19.59
CA TRP A 579 14.49 -27.67 20.41
C TRP A 579 13.10 -28.28 20.26
N VAL A 580 12.68 -28.58 19.03
CA VAL A 580 11.39 -29.25 18.77
C VAL A 580 11.35 -30.64 19.40
N GLU A 581 12.45 -31.43 19.34
CA GLU A 581 12.53 -32.71 20.04
C GLU A 581 12.40 -32.57 21.56
N GLU A 582 13.03 -31.55 22.14
CA GLU A 582 12.90 -31.25 23.56
C GLU A 582 11.45 -30.89 23.93
N LEU A 583 10.77 -30.07 23.11
CA LEU A 583 9.38 -29.70 23.32
C LEU A 583 8.44 -30.91 23.21
N ARG A 584 8.69 -31.81 22.26
CA ARG A 584 7.91 -33.08 22.12
C ARG A 584 8.11 -34.03 23.31
N LYS A 585 9.25 -34.00 23.96
CA LYS A 585 9.50 -34.74 25.20
C LYS A 585 8.87 -34.07 26.42
N LYS A 586 8.74 -32.76 26.40
CA LYS A 586 8.27 -31.94 27.51
C LYS A 586 6.75 -31.83 27.60
N PHE A 587 6.05 -31.83 26.48
CA PHE A 587 4.62 -31.58 26.41
C PHE A 587 3.86 -32.79 25.86
N ASP A 588 2.70 -33.07 26.46
CA ASP A 588 1.77 -34.09 25.96
C ASP A 588 1.13 -33.62 24.65
N VAL A 589 1.11 -34.50 23.65
CA VAL A 589 0.39 -34.37 22.39
C VAL A 589 -0.59 -35.49 22.20
N LYS A 590 -1.87 -35.18 22.04
CA LYS A 590 -2.93 -36.14 21.76
C LYS A 590 -3.63 -35.74 20.47
N ILE A 591 -3.64 -36.63 19.47
CA ILE A 591 -4.26 -36.37 18.16
C ILE A 591 -5.48 -37.27 18.02
N ASN A 592 -6.63 -36.67 17.72
CA ASN A 592 -7.86 -37.41 17.39
C ASN A 592 -7.93 -37.68 15.90
N TRP A 593 -7.18 -38.66 15.44
CA TRP A 593 -7.11 -39.06 14.04
C TRP A 593 -8.46 -39.35 13.40
N LYS A 594 -9.44 -39.80 14.20
CA LYS A 594 -10.81 -40.08 13.71
C LYS A 594 -11.51 -38.82 13.22
N GLU A 595 -11.34 -37.72 13.92
CA GLU A 595 -11.93 -36.42 13.50
C GLU A 595 -11.04 -35.70 12.49
N LEU A 596 -9.71 -35.78 12.63
CA LEU A 596 -8.75 -35.10 11.76
C LEU A 596 -8.77 -35.68 10.33
N ASN A 597 -8.85 -37.00 10.17
CA ASN A 597 -8.92 -37.68 8.87
C ASN A 597 -10.20 -37.38 8.06
N LYS A 598 -11.16 -36.68 8.62
CA LYS A 598 -12.32 -36.18 7.86
C LYS A 598 -11.99 -34.95 6.99
N LEU A 599 -10.80 -34.40 7.15
CA LEU A 599 -10.29 -33.25 6.40
C LEU A 599 -9.33 -33.64 5.25
N ARG A 600 -8.99 -34.95 5.13
CA ARG A 600 -8.17 -35.51 4.04
C ARG A 600 -8.84 -35.47 2.68
#